data_54e21b32d5f90e96628901d256168a20
#
_entry.id   54e21b32d5f90e96628901d256168a20
#
_cell.length_a   1.000
_cell.length_b   1.000
_cell.length_c   1.000
_cell.angle_alpha   90.00
_cell.angle_beta   90.00
_cell.angle_gamma   90.00
#
_symmetry.space_group_name_H-M   'P 1'
#
loop_
_entity.id
_entity.type
_entity.pdbx_description
1 polymer ?
#
loop_
_entity_poly.entity_id
_entity_poly.type
_entity_poly.pdbx_seq_one_letter_code
_entity_poly.pdbx_strand_id
1 'polypeptide(L)'
;MLAVLIINHRTVSHTLKCLRAVVSVAPASSAIFILDNASPSGEVEQLTKFANDVGPRVHMHASGSNLGFAAGMNCLLARALEDAQVEQILLLNSDTLPSPGFVEAMQSAIDSTTRTEMIAARMPRDDASIDSLGITLYRSTLASNRKREEERLLGPTGGCALFTRRLLEDLRASHGEWFDESFFCYAEDTDLAIRARWLGYRPAYAADAVVLHEGSLSSGGPENDFVLYHGIRNSLWWLVKDAPTGWLLRSLPCFVLLHGGIVLRHLRRGRMRVLWRLYRDAIRGIPAMLRKRKVIRAARRVPAREFAQWVEPHFYERDYLRRAWRELLRPAPKKPAASG
;
A
#
# COMPACT_ATOMS: atom_id res chain seq x y z
N MET A 1 8.76 15.19 -16.38
CA MET A 1 9.30 13.81 -16.59
C MET A 1 8.63 12.84 -15.62
N LEU A 2 8.45 11.56 -15.99
CA LEU A 2 7.95 10.48 -15.12
C LEU A 2 9.12 9.71 -14.51
N ALA A 3 9.06 9.41 -13.22
CA ALA A 3 9.92 8.42 -12.55
C ALA A 3 9.10 7.19 -12.16
N VAL A 4 9.57 5.99 -12.50
CA VAL A 4 8.97 4.71 -12.12
C VAL A 4 9.81 4.07 -11.03
N LEU A 5 9.20 3.71 -9.90
CA LEU A 5 9.87 3.16 -8.73
C LEU A 5 9.44 1.71 -8.50
N ILE A 6 10.39 0.78 -8.43
CA ILE A 6 10.16 -0.65 -8.27
C ILE A 6 11.10 -1.23 -7.20
N ILE A 7 10.55 -1.99 -6.26
CA ILE A 7 11.34 -2.72 -5.27
C ILE A 7 11.35 -4.21 -5.61
N ASN A 8 12.55 -4.79 -5.73
CA ASN A 8 12.76 -6.23 -5.77
C ASN A 8 13.06 -6.76 -4.36
N HIS A 9 12.44 -7.87 -3.98
CA HIS A 9 12.85 -8.65 -2.83
C HIS A 9 12.64 -10.14 -3.07
N ARG A 10 13.71 -10.83 -3.49
CA ARG A 10 13.73 -12.27 -3.77
C ARG A 10 12.71 -12.73 -4.84
N THR A 11 12.45 -11.88 -5.82
CA THR A 11 11.47 -12.11 -6.90
C THR A 11 12.00 -11.68 -8.26
N VAL A 12 13.30 -11.82 -8.53
CA VAL A 12 13.97 -11.27 -9.71
C VAL A 12 13.31 -11.66 -11.04
N SER A 13 12.80 -12.88 -11.18
CA SER A 13 12.14 -13.33 -12.40
C SER A 13 10.88 -12.51 -12.72
N HIS A 14 10.06 -12.19 -11.70
CA HIS A 14 8.88 -11.34 -11.85
C HIS A 14 9.28 -9.89 -12.04
N THR A 15 10.26 -9.42 -11.27
CA THR A 15 10.81 -8.05 -11.40
C THR A 15 11.32 -7.79 -12.82
N LEU A 16 12.05 -8.73 -13.42
CA LEU A 16 12.51 -8.60 -14.80
C LEU A 16 11.38 -8.58 -15.84
N LYS A 17 10.30 -9.35 -15.62
CA LYS A 17 9.09 -9.27 -16.46
C LYS A 17 8.43 -7.90 -16.34
N CYS A 18 8.21 -7.43 -15.10
CA CYS A 18 7.67 -6.10 -14.82
C CYS A 18 8.50 -5.01 -15.50
N LEU A 19 9.82 -5.03 -15.35
CA LEU A 19 10.73 -4.05 -15.92
C LEU A 19 10.69 -4.03 -17.46
N ARG A 20 10.61 -5.20 -18.12
CA ARG A 20 10.44 -5.26 -19.58
C ARG A 20 9.11 -4.63 -20.02
N ALA A 21 8.02 -4.92 -19.30
CA ALA A 21 6.73 -4.32 -19.58
C ALA A 21 6.78 -2.79 -19.37
N VAL A 22 7.38 -2.31 -18.27
CA VAL A 22 7.55 -0.88 -18.01
C VAL A 22 8.36 -0.20 -19.10
N VAL A 23 9.49 -0.78 -19.50
CA VAL A 23 10.35 -0.24 -20.58
C VAL A 23 9.58 -0.11 -21.90
N SER A 24 8.63 -1.00 -22.19
CA SER A 24 7.83 -0.98 -23.41
C SER A 24 6.69 0.04 -23.42
N VAL A 25 6.15 0.41 -22.24
CA VAL A 25 4.99 1.31 -22.15
C VAL A 25 5.32 2.70 -21.60
N ALA A 26 6.40 2.83 -20.84
CA ALA A 26 6.80 4.13 -20.30
C ALA A 26 7.46 5.00 -21.37
N PRO A 27 7.17 6.31 -21.42
CA PRO A 27 7.85 7.24 -22.32
C PRO A 27 9.38 7.10 -22.25
N ALA A 28 10.05 7.27 -23.39
CA ALA A 28 11.51 7.14 -23.46
C ALA A 28 12.26 8.13 -22.54
N SER A 29 11.64 9.27 -22.24
CA SER A 29 12.15 10.28 -21.31
C SER A 29 11.95 9.90 -19.83
N SER A 30 11.28 8.78 -19.50
CA SER A 30 11.07 8.36 -18.12
C SER A 30 12.33 7.79 -17.49
N ALA A 31 12.56 8.08 -16.21
CA ALA A 31 13.57 7.40 -15.41
C ALA A 31 12.96 6.21 -14.66
N ILE A 32 13.68 5.10 -14.56
CA ILE A 32 13.25 3.88 -13.84
C ILE A 32 14.24 3.62 -12.71
N PHE A 33 13.75 3.62 -11.49
CA PHE A 33 14.56 3.37 -10.30
C PHE A 33 14.20 2.00 -9.73
N ILE A 34 15.20 1.17 -9.52
CA ILE A 34 15.08 -0.18 -8.99
C ILE A 34 15.83 -0.23 -7.67
N LEU A 35 15.16 -0.71 -6.62
CA LEU A 35 15.82 -1.07 -5.37
C LEU A 35 15.78 -2.58 -5.20
N ASP A 36 16.96 -3.21 -5.15
CA ASP A 36 17.04 -4.56 -4.58
C ASP A 36 17.08 -4.48 -3.06
N ASN A 37 16.10 -5.08 -2.41
CA ASN A 37 15.89 -4.98 -0.97
C ASN A 37 16.45 -6.21 -0.24
N ALA A 38 17.78 -6.40 -0.34
CA ALA A 38 18.54 -7.50 0.26
C ALA A 38 18.17 -8.89 -0.28
N SER A 39 18.15 -9.04 -1.60
CA SER A 39 18.07 -10.35 -2.24
C SER A 39 19.46 -11.03 -2.33
N PRO A 40 19.52 -12.33 -2.67
CA PRO A 40 20.79 -13.01 -2.96
C PRO A 40 21.57 -12.31 -4.08
N SER A 41 22.91 -12.40 -4.05
CA SER A 41 23.80 -11.70 -5.00
C SER A 41 23.49 -11.97 -6.46
N GLY A 42 23.14 -13.20 -6.84
CA GLY A 42 22.77 -13.53 -8.20
C GLY A 42 21.49 -12.83 -8.73
N GLU A 43 20.60 -12.37 -7.86
CA GLU A 43 19.46 -11.51 -8.25
C GLU A 43 19.90 -10.09 -8.53
N VAL A 44 20.76 -9.54 -7.67
CA VAL A 44 21.36 -8.20 -7.85
C VAL A 44 22.12 -8.11 -9.16
N GLU A 45 22.92 -9.13 -9.50
CA GLU A 45 23.66 -9.22 -10.76
C GLU A 45 22.74 -9.19 -11.98
N GLN A 46 21.63 -9.95 -11.94
CA GLN A 46 20.65 -9.96 -13.04
C GLN A 46 19.97 -8.62 -13.24
N LEU A 47 19.60 -7.93 -12.17
CA LEU A 47 18.99 -6.59 -12.21
C LEU A 47 19.99 -5.54 -12.70
N THR A 48 21.25 -5.63 -12.26
CA THR A 48 22.33 -4.74 -12.70
C THR A 48 22.60 -4.92 -14.20
N LYS A 49 22.66 -6.18 -14.67
CA LYS A 49 22.79 -6.48 -16.09
C LYS A 49 21.63 -5.87 -16.89
N PHE A 50 20.39 -6.08 -16.46
CA PHE A 50 19.23 -5.49 -17.13
C PHE A 50 19.33 -3.96 -17.21
N ALA A 51 19.73 -3.30 -16.12
CA ALA A 51 19.89 -1.84 -16.08
C ALA A 51 20.95 -1.36 -17.11
N ASN A 52 22.08 -2.06 -17.19
CA ASN A 52 23.13 -1.75 -18.15
C ASN A 52 22.69 -1.98 -19.61
N ASP A 53 21.94 -3.06 -19.87
CA ASP A 53 21.45 -3.40 -21.21
C ASP A 53 20.40 -2.38 -21.73
N VAL A 54 19.56 -1.83 -20.83
CA VAL A 54 18.56 -0.79 -21.20
C VAL A 54 19.19 0.59 -21.30
N GLY A 55 20.21 0.88 -20.50
CA GLY A 55 20.98 2.13 -20.56
C GLY A 55 20.62 3.16 -19.48
N PRO A 56 21.03 4.43 -19.65
CA PRO A 56 21.16 5.41 -18.57
C PRO A 56 19.84 5.83 -17.90
N ARG A 57 18.69 5.50 -18.46
CA ARG A 57 17.39 5.79 -17.85
C ARG A 57 17.01 4.82 -16.72
N VAL A 58 17.78 3.73 -16.51
CA VAL A 58 17.53 2.73 -15.49
C VAL A 58 18.59 2.83 -14.40
N HIS A 59 18.16 3.14 -13.19
CA HIS A 59 19.01 3.33 -12.03
C HIS A 59 18.81 2.16 -11.05
N MET A 60 19.85 1.31 -10.93
CA MET A 60 19.82 0.16 -10.02
C MET A 60 20.51 0.52 -8.70
N HIS A 61 19.86 0.20 -7.58
CA HIS A 61 20.39 0.33 -6.23
C HIS A 61 20.21 -0.98 -5.47
N ALA A 62 21.17 -1.34 -4.62
CA ALA A 62 21.07 -2.49 -3.74
C ALA A 62 21.16 -2.06 -2.28
N SER A 63 20.28 -2.59 -1.44
CA SER A 63 20.33 -2.41 0.00
C SER A 63 21.04 -3.57 0.68
N GLY A 64 21.87 -3.30 1.69
CA GLY A 64 22.53 -4.34 2.49
C GLY A 64 21.60 -5.07 3.48
N SER A 65 20.36 -4.59 3.65
CA SER A 65 19.36 -5.18 4.54
C SER A 65 17.96 -4.96 4.00
N ASN A 66 17.01 -5.81 4.40
CA ASN A 66 15.61 -5.62 4.03
C ASN A 66 15.01 -4.42 4.79
N LEU A 67 14.80 -3.33 4.06
CA LEU A 67 14.22 -2.08 4.57
C LEU A 67 12.69 -2.13 4.74
N GLY A 68 12.03 -3.15 4.20
CA GLY A 68 10.58 -3.16 4.01
C GLY A 68 10.15 -2.29 2.83
N PHE A 69 8.84 -2.18 2.63
CA PHE A 69 8.28 -1.38 1.52
C PHE A 69 8.42 0.12 1.79
N ALA A 70 8.02 0.58 2.98
CA ALA A 70 7.96 2.01 3.32
C ALA A 70 9.33 2.69 3.22
N ALA A 71 10.37 2.16 3.88
CA ALA A 71 11.71 2.75 3.83
C ALA A 71 12.37 2.53 2.46
N GLY A 72 12.11 1.39 1.80
CA GLY A 72 12.58 1.13 0.43
C GLY A 72 12.03 2.15 -0.56
N MET A 73 10.71 2.46 -0.50
CA MET A 73 10.11 3.50 -1.35
C MET A 73 10.62 4.90 -1.00
N ASN A 74 10.83 5.21 0.28
CA ASN A 74 11.43 6.48 0.67
C ASN A 74 12.86 6.64 0.09
N CYS A 75 13.64 5.57 0.06
CA CYS A 75 14.96 5.57 -0.56
C CYS A 75 14.89 5.88 -2.06
N LEU A 76 13.93 5.27 -2.79
CA LEU A 76 13.74 5.54 -4.22
C LEU A 76 13.16 6.93 -4.48
N LEU A 77 12.20 7.38 -3.67
CA LEU A 77 11.62 8.73 -3.76
C LEU A 77 12.69 9.81 -3.57
N ALA A 78 13.57 9.65 -2.58
CA ALA A 78 14.65 10.59 -2.34
C ALA A 78 15.53 10.77 -3.58
N ARG A 79 15.91 9.66 -4.23
CA ARG A 79 16.75 9.66 -5.45
C ARG A 79 16.01 10.22 -6.67
N ALA A 80 14.77 9.81 -6.89
CA ALA A 80 13.98 10.28 -8.02
C ALA A 80 13.72 11.79 -7.97
N LEU A 81 13.49 12.31 -6.76
CA LEU A 81 13.19 13.72 -6.56
C LEU A 81 14.44 14.64 -6.51
N GLU A 82 15.67 14.08 -6.57
CA GLU A 82 16.90 14.86 -6.79
C GLU A 82 16.89 15.54 -8.17
N ASP A 83 16.29 14.88 -9.18
CA ASP A 83 16.09 15.50 -10.49
C ASP A 83 14.86 16.41 -10.50
N ALA A 84 15.08 17.71 -10.66
CA ALA A 84 14.02 18.73 -10.69
C ALA A 84 13.04 18.55 -11.87
N GLN A 85 13.41 17.80 -12.92
CA GLN A 85 12.51 17.53 -14.05
C GLN A 85 11.48 16.45 -13.76
N VAL A 86 11.64 15.67 -12.70
CA VAL A 86 10.66 14.66 -12.29
C VAL A 86 9.45 15.32 -11.68
N GLU A 87 8.33 15.30 -12.38
CA GLU A 87 7.05 15.90 -11.97
C GLU A 87 6.04 14.86 -11.51
N GLN A 88 6.23 13.60 -11.89
CA GLN A 88 5.31 12.51 -11.62
C GLN A 88 6.08 11.27 -11.20
N ILE A 89 5.55 10.59 -10.21
CA ILE A 89 6.14 9.39 -9.63
C ILE A 89 5.14 8.24 -9.69
N LEU A 90 5.50 7.17 -10.39
CA LEU A 90 4.73 5.94 -10.51
C LEU A 90 5.39 4.85 -9.64
N LEU A 91 4.68 4.42 -8.61
CA LEU A 91 5.04 3.24 -7.84
C LEU A 91 4.44 2.01 -8.49
N LEU A 92 5.24 0.96 -8.66
CA LEU A 92 4.79 -0.35 -9.15
C LEU A 92 5.39 -1.48 -8.32
N ASN A 93 4.56 -2.46 -7.97
CA ASN A 93 5.06 -3.71 -7.43
C ASN A 93 5.82 -4.50 -8.52
N SER A 94 6.81 -5.26 -8.10
CA SER A 94 7.66 -6.07 -8.99
C SER A 94 6.95 -7.24 -9.69
N ASP A 95 5.72 -7.56 -9.28
CA ASP A 95 4.86 -8.61 -9.86
C ASP A 95 3.67 -8.03 -10.64
N THR A 96 3.84 -6.83 -11.23
CA THR A 96 2.84 -6.15 -12.03
C THR A 96 3.26 -6.02 -13.49
N LEU A 97 2.29 -6.09 -14.41
CA LEU A 97 2.50 -5.96 -15.84
C LEU A 97 1.59 -4.88 -16.42
N PRO A 98 2.09 -3.64 -16.64
CA PRO A 98 1.32 -2.57 -17.24
C PRO A 98 1.02 -2.84 -18.71
N SER A 99 -0.24 -2.56 -19.12
CA SER A 99 -0.69 -2.69 -20.51
C SER A 99 -0.35 -1.46 -21.36
N PRO A 100 -0.33 -1.56 -22.68
CA PRO A 100 -0.21 -0.39 -23.56
C PRO A 100 -1.24 0.69 -23.24
N GLY A 101 -0.84 1.97 -23.26
CA GLY A 101 -1.70 3.12 -22.89
C GLY A 101 -1.87 3.33 -21.38
N PHE A 102 -1.27 2.48 -20.55
CA PHE A 102 -1.39 2.55 -19.08
C PHE A 102 -0.90 3.88 -18.51
N VAL A 103 0.29 4.33 -18.93
CA VAL A 103 0.90 5.56 -18.39
C VAL A 103 0.08 6.79 -18.77
N GLU A 104 -0.33 6.88 -20.02
CA GLU A 104 -1.16 7.97 -20.53
C GLU A 104 -2.51 8.05 -19.81
N ALA A 105 -3.14 6.90 -19.56
CA ALA A 105 -4.40 6.82 -18.81
C ALA A 105 -4.22 7.28 -17.35
N MET A 106 -3.13 6.90 -16.69
CA MET A 106 -2.81 7.39 -15.34
C MET A 106 -2.58 8.90 -15.32
N GLN A 107 -1.83 9.42 -16.29
CA GLN A 107 -1.48 10.84 -16.39
C GLN A 107 -2.70 11.71 -16.69
N SER A 108 -3.61 11.25 -17.56
CA SER A 108 -4.83 11.98 -17.93
C SER A 108 -5.82 12.15 -16.77
N ALA A 109 -5.72 11.31 -15.74
CA ALA A 109 -6.55 11.41 -14.54
C ALA A 109 -6.06 12.47 -13.53
N ILE A 110 -4.89 13.07 -13.75
CA ILE A 110 -4.37 14.14 -12.90
C ILE A 110 -5.13 15.44 -13.21
N ASP A 111 -5.61 16.11 -12.17
CA ASP A 111 -6.17 17.45 -12.26
C ASP A 111 -5.64 18.33 -11.12
N SER A 112 -4.66 19.13 -11.44
CA SER A 112 -4.00 20.04 -10.49
C SER A 112 -4.92 21.17 -10.00
N THR A 113 -5.98 21.51 -10.72
CA THR A 113 -6.94 22.54 -10.33
C THR A 113 -7.83 22.09 -9.17
N THR A 114 -8.21 20.83 -9.16
CA THR A 114 -8.98 20.18 -8.09
C THR A 114 -8.11 19.48 -7.06
N ARG A 115 -6.77 19.53 -7.19
CA ARG A 115 -5.80 18.78 -6.38
C ARG A 115 -5.99 17.26 -6.46
N THR A 116 -6.45 16.76 -7.60
CA THR A 116 -6.54 15.32 -7.91
C THR A 116 -5.16 14.85 -8.37
N GLU A 117 -4.35 14.35 -7.43
CA GLU A 117 -2.92 14.14 -7.65
C GLU A 117 -2.40 12.80 -7.09
N MET A 118 -3.30 11.91 -6.71
CA MET A 118 -3.01 10.52 -6.36
C MET A 118 -3.96 9.60 -7.13
N ILE A 119 -3.41 8.85 -8.09
CA ILE A 119 -4.18 8.11 -9.08
C ILE A 119 -4.05 6.62 -8.84
N ALA A 120 -5.19 5.94 -8.77
CA ALA A 120 -5.31 4.49 -8.67
C ALA A 120 -5.56 3.88 -10.05
N ALA A 121 -4.92 2.74 -10.33
CA ALA A 121 -5.10 1.96 -11.54
C ALA A 121 -6.12 0.84 -11.36
N ARG A 122 -6.55 0.26 -12.47
CA ARG A 122 -7.28 -1.01 -12.51
C ARG A 122 -6.29 -2.15 -12.51
N MET A 123 -6.32 -2.96 -11.43
CA MET A 123 -5.43 -4.10 -11.23
C MET A 123 -6.23 -5.41 -11.29
N PRO A 124 -6.42 -6.04 -12.48
CA PRO A 124 -6.95 -7.39 -12.58
C PRO A 124 -5.88 -8.43 -12.22
N ARG A 125 -6.33 -9.66 -11.92
CA ARG A 125 -5.52 -10.88 -11.82
C ARG A 125 -5.60 -11.70 -13.10
N ASP A 126 -4.77 -12.75 -13.21
CA ASP A 126 -4.79 -13.66 -14.35
C ASP A 126 -6.15 -14.33 -14.60
N ASP A 127 -6.94 -14.57 -13.55
CA ASP A 127 -8.30 -15.11 -13.63
C ASP A 127 -9.37 -14.04 -13.94
N ALA A 128 -8.96 -12.87 -14.37
CA ALA A 128 -9.79 -11.70 -14.62
C ALA A 128 -10.56 -11.14 -13.39
N SER A 129 -10.38 -11.70 -12.21
CA SER A 129 -10.90 -11.09 -10.98
C SER A 129 -10.17 -9.78 -10.68
N ILE A 130 -10.87 -8.85 -10.01
CA ILE A 130 -10.26 -7.58 -9.62
C ILE A 130 -9.44 -7.77 -8.35
N ASP A 131 -8.13 -7.50 -8.44
CA ASP A 131 -7.28 -7.44 -7.26
C ASP A 131 -7.41 -6.10 -6.55
N SER A 132 -7.35 -4.97 -7.29
CA SER A 132 -7.51 -3.65 -6.71
C SER A 132 -7.97 -2.61 -7.73
N LEU A 133 -8.81 -1.68 -7.27
CA LEU A 133 -9.15 -0.41 -7.92
C LEU A 133 -8.74 0.78 -7.01
N GLY A 134 -7.69 0.59 -6.20
CA GLY A 134 -7.26 1.47 -5.12
C GLY A 134 -7.65 0.92 -3.74
N ILE A 135 -7.75 1.80 -2.74
CA ILE A 135 -8.04 1.47 -1.35
C ILE A 135 -9.42 1.98 -0.96
N THR A 136 -10.17 1.18 -0.20
CA THR A 136 -11.40 1.57 0.49
C THR A 136 -11.21 1.45 2.00
N LEU A 137 -11.66 2.45 2.75
CA LEU A 137 -11.72 2.44 4.22
C LEU A 137 -13.15 2.16 4.67
N TYR A 138 -13.36 1.16 5.53
CA TYR A 138 -14.67 0.73 5.99
C TYR A 138 -15.00 1.20 7.42
N ARG A 139 -16.29 1.14 7.79
CA ARG A 139 -16.75 1.46 9.15
C ARG A 139 -16.16 0.54 10.23
N SER A 140 -15.74 -0.66 9.86
CA SER A 140 -15.00 -1.58 10.74
C SER A 140 -13.65 -1.05 11.19
N THR A 141 -13.20 0.10 10.65
CA THR A 141 -11.87 0.70 10.89
C THR A 141 -10.71 0.00 10.18
N LEU A 142 -11.00 -0.94 9.27
CA LEU A 142 -9.99 -1.50 8.37
C LEU A 142 -10.08 -0.88 6.97
N ALA A 143 -8.93 -0.73 6.34
CA ALA A 143 -8.82 -0.51 4.92
C ALA A 143 -8.59 -1.85 4.20
N SER A 144 -9.01 -1.92 2.95
CA SER A 144 -8.79 -3.06 2.06
C SER A 144 -8.69 -2.58 0.62
N ASN A 145 -8.20 -3.46 -0.27
CA ASN A 145 -8.26 -3.20 -1.70
C ASN A 145 -9.70 -2.98 -2.15
N ARG A 146 -9.96 -1.85 -2.79
CA ARG A 146 -11.23 -1.53 -3.43
C ARG A 146 -11.48 -2.52 -4.57
N LYS A 147 -12.63 -3.18 -4.56
CA LYS A 147 -12.98 -4.22 -5.55
C LYS A 147 -14.05 -3.77 -6.53
N ARG A 148 -14.74 -2.66 -6.26
CA ARG A 148 -15.90 -2.19 -7.01
C ARG A 148 -15.84 -0.68 -7.18
N GLU A 149 -16.28 -0.20 -8.34
CA GLU A 149 -16.23 1.23 -8.65
C GLU A 149 -17.20 2.08 -7.82
N GLU A 150 -18.31 1.48 -7.33
CA GLU A 150 -19.24 2.14 -6.44
C GLU A 150 -18.74 2.35 -5.01
N GLU A 151 -17.71 1.62 -4.57
CA GLU A 151 -17.10 1.81 -3.26
C GLU A 151 -16.28 3.11 -3.23
N ARG A 152 -16.22 3.76 -2.08
CA ARG A 152 -15.48 5.02 -1.90
C ARG A 152 -13.98 4.79 -2.04
N LEU A 153 -13.37 5.55 -2.92
CA LEU A 153 -11.92 5.54 -3.12
C LEU A 153 -11.24 6.39 -2.04
N LEU A 154 -10.41 5.80 -1.21
CA LEU A 154 -9.56 6.50 -0.23
C LEU A 154 -8.30 7.04 -0.91
N GLY A 155 -7.63 6.23 -1.70
CA GLY A 155 -6.39 6.50 -2.40
C GLY A 155 -5.94 5.31 -3.25
N PRO A 156 -4.82 5.41 -3.98
CA PRO A 156 -4.22 4.29 -4.67
C PRO A 156 -3.60 3.30 -3.69
N THR A 157 -3.46 2.03 -4.10
CA THR A 157 -2.71 1.02 -3.36
C THR A 157 -1.21 1.14 -3.63
N GLY A 158 -0.37 0.74 -2.67
CA GLY A 158 1.08 0.67 -2.84
C GLY A 158 1.53 -0.27 -3.98
N GLY A 159 0.65 -1.17 -4.45
CA GLY A 159 0.93 -2.04 -5.60
C GLY A 159 0.99 -1.32 -6.94
N CYS A 160 0.22 -0.24 -7.11
CA CYS A 160 0.25 0.66 -8.27
C CYS A 160 -0.34 2.02 -7.88
N ALA A 161 0.48 3.07 -7.93
CA ALA A 161 0.08 4.42 -7.55
C ALA A 161 0.85 5.47 -8.35
N LEU A 162 0.15 6.44 -8.94
CA LEU A 162 0.77 7.63 -9.51
C LEU A 162 0.54 8.82 -8.58
N PHE A 163 1.61 9.53 -8.26
CA PHE A 163 1.62 10.76 -7.47
C PHE A 163 2.29 11.89 -8.24
N THR A 164 1.87 13.13 -8.00
CA THR A 164 2.62 14.30 -8.47
C THR A 164 3.75 14.64 -7.49
N ARG A 165 4.82 15.27 -7.99
CA ARG A 165 5.89 15.86 -7.16
C ARG A 165 5.30 16.80 -6.11
N ARG A 166 4.41 17.69 -6.51
CA ARG A 166 3.76 18.68 -5.62
C ARG A 166 3.12 18.01 -4.40
N LEU A 167 2.37 16.94 -4.59
CA LEU A 167 1.77 16.17 -3.48
C LEU A 167 2.83 15.61 -2.55
N LEU A 168 3.87 14.98 -3.10
CA LEU A 168 4.92 14.35 -2.32
C LEU A 168 5.78 15.37 -1.55
N GLU A 169 6.13 16.49 -2.17
CA GLU A 169 6.84 17.57 -1.50
C GLU A 169 6.02 18.20 -0.38
N ASP A 170 4.71 18.41 -0.61
CA ASP A 170 3.79 18.94 0.39
C ASP A 170 3.62 17.97 1.59
N LEU A 171 3.54 16.65 1.34
CA LEU A 171 3.54 15.64 2.38
C LEU A 171 4.82 15.70 3.24
N ARG A 172 5.99 15.74 2.59
CA ARG A 172 7.28 15.79 3.29
C ARG A 172 7.44 17.09 4.09
N ALA A 173 7.09 18.22 3.48
CA ALA A 173 7.16 19.53 4.15
C ALA A 173 6.20 19.61 5.34
N SER A 174 5.00 19.06 5.23
CA SER A 174 3.96 19.15 6.26
C SER A 174 4.10 18.10 7.37
N HIS A 175 4.61 16.90 7.05
CA HIS A 175 4.63 15.75 7.97
C HIS A 175 6.04 15.19 8.25
N GLY A 176 7.08 15.68 7.55
CA GLY A 176 8.47 15.24 7.70
C GLY A 176 8.82 13.94 6.98
N GLU A 177 7.84 13.24 6.39
CA GLU A 177 8.04 11.92 5.76
C GLU A 177 7.07 11.72 4.59
N TRP A 178 7.45 10.90 3.59
CA TRP A 178 6.53 10.38 2.58
C TRP A 178 5.78 9.18 3.13
N PHE A 179 6.42 8.01 3.17
CA PHE A 179 5.92 6.83 3.88
C PHE A 179 6.45 6.81 5.31
N ASP A 180 5.62 6.37 6.25
CA ASP A 180 6.06 6.16 7.62
C ASP A 180 6.81 4.82 7.73
N GLU A 181 8.13 4.89 7.88
CA GLU A 181 9.01 3.73 7.90
C GLU A 181 8.74 2.76 9.05
N SER A 182 8.09 3.23 10.13
CA SER A 182 7.73 2.36 11.26
C SER A 182 6.70 1.28 10.87
N PHE A 183 5.98 1.48 9.77
CA PHE A 183 5.04 0.47 9.22
C PHE A 183 5.79 -0.74 8.65
N PHE A 184 6.96 -0.57 8.07
CA PHE A 184 7.73 -1.57 7.35
C PHE A 184 7.05 -2.00 6.04
N CYS A 185 5.87 -2.64 6.13
CA CYS A 185 4.97 -2.90 5.00
C CYS A 185 3.54 -3.14 5.51
N TYR A 186 2.55 -2.98 4.62
CA TYR A 186 1.10 -2.97 4.85
C TYR A 186 0.58 -1.75 5.60
N ALA A 187 -0.46 -1.15 5.04
CA ALA A 187 -1.16 0.05 5.50
C ALA A 187 -0.35 1.37 5.47
N GLU A 188 0.90 1.37 4.99
CA GLU A 188 1.68 2.59 4.72
C GLU A 188 1.07 3.42 3.59
N ASP A 189 0.43 2.78 2.61
CA ASP A 189 -0.32 3.40 1.53
C ASP A 189 -1.63 4.04 2.04
N THR A 190 -2.31 3.37 2.93
CA THR A 190 -3.50 3.88 3.63
C THR A 190 -3.15 5.12 4.46
N ASP A 191 -2.07 5.07 5.24
CA ASP A 191 -1.53 6.20 6.00
C ASP A 191 -1.20 7.39 5.08
N LEU A 192 -0.46 7.16 4.00
CA LEU A 192 -0.09 8.20 3.04
C LEU A 192 -1.34 8.83 2.41
N ALA A 193 -2.30 8.01 1.96
CA ALA A 193 -3.52 8.49 1.33
C ALA A 193 -4.35 9.37 2.30
N ILE A 194 -4.50 8.96 3.56
CA ILE A 194 -5.21 9.77 4.57
C ILE A 194 -4.48 11.08 4.82
N ARG A 195 -3.14 11.06 4.95
CA ARG A 195 -2.34 12.29 5.16
C ARG A 195 -2.43 13.25 3.97
N ALA A 196 -2.37 12.73 2.74
CA ALA A 196 -2.58 13.52 1.52
C ALA A 196 -3.97 14.16 1.50
N ARG A 197 -5.02 13.41 1.85
CA ARG A 197 -6.38 13.95 1.96
C ARG A 197 -6.52 15.03 3.05
N TRP A 198 -5.80 14.91 4.18
CA TRP A 198 -5.76 15.97 5.19
C TRP A 198 -5.15 17.26 4.67
N LEU A 199 -4.25 17.19 3.69
CA LEU A 199 -3.69 18.35 2.99
C LEU A 199 -4.59 18.86 1.85
N GLY A 200 -5.76 18.24 1.62
CA GLY A 200 -6.74 18.63 0.62
C GLY A 200 -6.54 18.00 -0.75
N TYR A 201 -5.64 17.01 -0.89
CA TYR A 201 -5.49 16.23 -2.12
C TYR A 201 -6.62 15.23 -2.30
N ARG A 202 -6.97 14.94 -3.55
CA ARG A 202 -8.05 14.02 -3.91
C ARG A 202 -7.50 12.83 -4.69
N PRO A 203 -8.04 11.63 -4.48
CA PRO A 203 -7.75 10.48 -5.34
C PRO A 203 -8.63 10.50 -6.58
N ALA A 204 -8.12 9.92 -7.67
CA ALA A 204 -8.92 9.49 -8.80
C ALA A 204 -8.63 8.03 -9.16
N TYR A 205 -9.56 7.41 -9.85
CA TYR A 205 -9.44 6.08 -10.42
C TYR A 205 -9.38 6.20 -11.94
N ALA A 206 -8.30 5.72 -12.54
CA ALA A 206 -8.10 5.66 -13.98
C ALA A 206 -8.55 4.27 -14.47
N ALA A 207 -9.78 4.15 -14.97
CA ALA A 207 -10.36 2.86 -15.36
C ALA A 207 -9.62 2.21 -16.55
N ASP A 208 -9.09 3.04 -17.46
CA ASP A 208 -8.35 2.61 -18.65
C ASP A 208 -6.87 2.31 -18.35
N ALA A 209 -6.38 2.69 -17.17
CA ALA A 209 -5.04 2.35 -16.72
C ALA A 209 -5.02 0.91 -16.18
N VAL A 210 -4.79 -0.05 -17.06
CA VAL A 210 -4.82 -1.48 -16.70
C VAL A 210 -3.41 -1.98 -16.42
N VAL A 211 -3.22 -2.59 -15.23
CA VAL A 211 -1.98 -3.26 -14.83
C VAL A 211 -2.30 -4.62 -14.24
N LEU A 212 -1.88 -5.69 -14.91
CA LEU A 212 -2.08 -7.06 -14.43
C LEU A 212 -1.24 -7.32 -13.18
N HIS A 213 -1.80 -7.95 -12.15
CA HIS A 213 -1.10 -8.32 -10.92
C HIS A 213 -1.01 -9.84 -10.82
N GLU A 214 0.20 -10.40 -11.01
CA GLU A 214 0.43 -11.85 -11.01
C GLU A 214 0.21 -12.50 -9.62
N GLY A 215 0.12 -11.69 -8.56
CA GLY A 215 -0.26 -12.13 -7.20
C GLY A 215 0.83 -11.95 -6.15
N SER A 216 0.43 -12.02 -4.86
CA SER A 216 1.25 -11.73 -3.67
C SER A 216 2.37 -12.76 -3.44
N LEU A 217 3.39 -12.77 -4.29
CA LEU A 217 4.47 -13.75 -4.28
C LEU A 217 5.44 -13.55 -3.10
N SER A 218 5.71 -12.30 -2.73
CA SER A 218 6.68 -11.95 -1.69
C SER A 218 6.17 -12.12 -0.26
N SER A 219 4.85 -12.18 -0.03
CA SER A 219 4.26 -12.22 1.33
C SER A 219 3.67 -13.57 1.73
N GLY A 220 3.66 -14.58 0.85
CA GLY A 220 3.17 -15.92 1.16
C GLY A 220 1.65 -16.03 1.35
N GLY A 221 0.89 -15.05 0.86
CA GLY A 221 -0.58 -15.03 0.86
C GLY A 221 -1.24 -14.56 2.16
N PRO A 222 -2.59 -14.39 2.16
CA PRO A 222 -3.34 -13.75 3.24
C PRO A 222 -3.40 -14.54 4.55
N GLU A 223 -3.06 -15.81 4.54
CA GLU A 223 -3.02 -16.70 5.72
C GLU A 223 -1.65 -16.66 6.43
N ASN A 224 -0.67 -15.85 5.95
CA ASN A 224 0.66 -15.76 6.54
C ASN A 224 0.65 -14.95 7.85
N ASP A 225 1.40 -15.41 8.84
CA ASP A 225 1.59 -14.72 10.12
C ASP A 225 2.22 -13.33 9.97
N PHE A 226 3.05 -13.14 8.95
CA PHE A 226 3.65 -11.85 8.61
C PHE A 226 2.57 -10.83 8.16
N VAL A 227 1.67 -11.24 7.28
CA VAL A 227 0.53 -10.41 6.81
C VAL A 227 -0.39 -10.06 7.98
N LEU A 228 -0.74 -11.05 8.81
CA LEU A 228 -1.56 -10.83 9.99
C LEU A 228 -0.91 -9.85 10.96
N TYR A 229 0.37 -10.04 11.26
CA TYR A 229 1.10 -9.19 12.20
C TYR A 229 1.18 -7.75 11.71
N HIS A 230 1.71 -7.52 10.52
CA HIS A 230 1.89 -6.16 10.01
C HIS A 230 0.56 -5.50 9.67
N GLY A 231 -0.35 -6.20 8.99
CA GLY A 231 -1.64 -5.64 8.57
C GLY A 231 -2.48 -5.15 9.76
N ILE A 232 -2.61 -5.95 10.82
CA ILE A 232 -3.42 -5.55 11.98
C ILE A 232 -2.70 -4.55 12.88
N ARG A 233 -1.40 -4.75 13.16
CA ARG A 233 -0.61 -3.80 13.96
C ARG A 233 -0.64 -2.41 13.33
N ASN A 234 -0.38 -2.34 12.05
CA ASN A 234 -0.30 -1.08 11.31
C ASN A 234 -1.67 -0.41 11.16
N SER A 235 -2.74 -1.21 11.02
CA SER A 235 -4.11 -0.67 11.04
C SER A 235 -4.42 0.04 12.36
N LEU A 236 -3.97 -0.49 13.49
CA LEU A 236 -4.09 0.19 14.79
C LEU A 236 -3.27 1.48 14.85
N TRP A 237 -2.09 1.50 14.22
CA TRP A 237 -1.22 2.67 14.22
C TRP A 237 -1.79 3.82 13.38
N TRP A 238 -2.24 3.59 12.14
CA TRP A 238 -2.83 4.67 11.36
C TRP A 238 -4.14 5.18 12.01
N LEU A 239 -4.93 4.32 12.66
CA LEU A 239 -6.10 4.75 13.42
C LEU A 239 -5.74 5.76 14.50
N VAL A 240 -4.72 5.45 15.31
CA VAL A 240 -4.24 6.36 16.35
C VAL A 240 -3.63 7.62 15.74
N LYS A 241 -2.88 7.50 14.66
CA LYS A 241 -2.12 8.57 14.02
C LYS A 241 -3.03 9.54 13.27
N ASP A 242 -3.92 9.04 12.41
CA ASP A 242 -4.57 9.83 11.35
C ASP A 242 -6.06 10.07 11.58
N ALA A 243 -6.77 9.16 12.24
CA ALA A 243 -8.22 9.24 12.32
C ALA A 243 -8.69 10.29 13.34
N PRO A 244 -9.78 11.07 13.04
CA PRO A 244 -10.33 12.04 13.98
C PRO A 244 -10.91 11.38 15.23
N THR A 245 -10.66 11.96 16.40
CA THR A 245 -11.14 11.41 17.69
C THR A 245 -12.65 11.18 17.69
N GLY A 246 -13.44 12.13 17.19
CA GLY A 246 -14.89 12.00 17.16
C GLY A 246 -15.37 10.86 16.25
N TRP A 247 -14.65 10.58 15.16
CA TRP A 247 -14.95 9.42 14.31
C TRP A 247 -14.55 8.11 14.99
N LEU A 248 -13.38 8.04 15.65
CA LEU A 248 -12.94 6.87 16.41
C LEU A 248 -13.96 6.47 17.50
N LEU A 249 -14.44 7.44 18.27
CA LEU A 249 -15.45 7.18 19.30
C LEU A 249 -16.75 6.61 18.73
N ARG A 250 -17.21 7.12 17.60
CA ARG A 250 -18.41 6.60 16.91
C ARG A 250 -18.20 5.21 16.30
N SER A 251 -16.97 4.91 15.89
CA SER A 251 -16.61 3.62 15.29
C SER A 251 -16.24 2.55 16.31
N LEU A 252 -16.17 2.90 17.61
CA LEU A 252 -15.75 1.99 18.67
C LEU A 252 -16.54 0.67 18.71
N PRO A 253 -17.87 0.64 18.56
CA PRO A 253 -18.60 -0.63 18.52
C PRO A 253 -18.18 -1.53 17.35
N CYS A 254 -18.00 -0.95 16.16
CA CYS A 254 -17.54 -1.69 14.99
C CYS A 254 -16.09 -2.19 15.15
N PHE A 255 -15.23 -1.37 15.75
CA PHE A 255 -13.86 -1.74 16.10
C PHE A 255 -13.80 -2.93 17.04
N VAL A 256 -14.58 -2.89 18.14
CA VAL A 256 -14.64 -3.98 19.13
C VAL A 256 -15.15 -5.28 18.49
N LEU A 257 -16.21 -5.20 17.69
CA LEU A 257 -16.76 -6.35 16.98
C LEU A 257 -15.74 -6.97 16.03
N LEU A 258 -15.04 -6.14 15.22
CA LEU A 258 -14.02 -6.59 14.30
C LEU A 258 -12.86 -7.28 15.02
N HIS A 259 -12.24 -6.59 15.98
CA HIS A 259 -11.07 -7.11 16.70
C HIS A 259 -11.43 -8.33 17.57
N GLY A 260 -12.62 -8.38 18.16
CA GLY A 260 -13.15 -9.58 18.81
C GLY A 260 -13.25 -10.75 17.84
N GLY A 261 -13.76 -10.54 16.65
CA GLY A 261 -13.81 -11.55 15.58
C GLY A 261 -12.43 -12.02 15.13
N ILE A 262 -11.48 -11.09 14.93
CA ILE A 262 -10.09 -11.40 14.58
C ILE A 262 -9.44 -12.27 15.67
N VAL A 263 -9.56 -11.86 16.93
CA VAL A 263 -9.01 -12.59 18.08
C VAL A 263 -9.60 -13.99 18.13
N LEU A 264 -10.93 -14.11 18.13
CA LEU A 264 -11.61 -15.41 18.18
C LEU A 264 -11.20 -16.34 17.02
N ARG A 265 -11.18 -15.83 15.78
CA ARG A 265 -10.77 -16.57 14.59
C ARG A 265 -9.35 -17.13 14.72
N HIS A 266 -8.41 -16.28 15.11
CA HIS A 266 -6.99 -16.67 15.17
C HIS A 266 -6.61 -17.46 16.42
N LEU A 267 -7.34 -17.30 17.52
CA LEU A 267 -7.25 -18.18 18.68
C LEU A 267 -7.62 -19.63 18.30
N ARG A 268 -8.75 -19.81 17.60
CA ARG A 268 -9.17 -21.14 17.09
C ARG A 268 -8.17 -21.77 16.13
N ARG A 269 -7.38 -20.96 15.44
CA ARG A 269 -6.31 -21.41 14.52
C ARG A 269 -4.96 -21.61 15.22
N GLY A 270 -4.89 -21.49 16.54
CA GLY A 270 -3.67 -21.66 17.33
C GLY A 270 -2.61 -20.55 17.17
N ARG A 271 -3.00 -19.37 16.64
CA ARG A 271 -2.08 -18.24 16.38
C ARG A 271 -1.96 -17.24 17.55
N MET A 272 -2.11 -17.71 18.79
CA MET A 272 -2.04 -16.88 19.99
C MET A 272 -0.75 -16.07 20.11
N ARG A 273 0.39 -16.67 19.76
CA ARG A 273 1.71 -16.00 19.85
C ARG A 273 1.77 -14.76 18.93
N VAL A 274 1.24 -14.88 17.70
CA VAL A 274 1.22 -13.77 16.74
C VAL A 274 0.25 -12.68 17.21
N LEU A 275 -0.95 -13.05 17.69
CA LEU A 275 -1.91 -12.09 18.25
C LEU A 275 -1.31 -11.31 19.41
N TRP A 276 -0.72 -12.01 20.39
CA TRP A 276 -0.10 -11.35 21.53
C TRP A 276 1.00 -10.38 21.10
N ARG A 277 1.89 -10.81 20.18
CA ARG A 277 2.97 -9.99 19.67
C ARG A 277 2.44 -8.75 18.96
N LEU A 278 1.47 -8.89 18.04
CA LEU A 278 0.94 -7.76 17.27
C LEU A 278 0.26 -6.72 18.17
N TYR A 279 -0.58 -7.14 19.15
CA TYR A 279 -1.26 -6.19 20.04
C TYR A 279 -0.30 -5.54 21.03
N ARG A 280 0.66 -6.30 21.58
CA ARG A 280 1.72 -5.75 22.42
C ARG A 280 2.50 -4.66 21.69
N ASP A 281 2.93 -4.95 20.45
CA ASP A 281 3.76 -4.03 19.67
C ASP A 281 2.93 -2.86 19.13
N ALA A 282 1.65 -3.06 18.82
CA ALA A 282 0.71 -1.98 18.53
C ALA A 282 0.61 -0.99 19.70
N ILE A 283 0.42 -1.50 20.92
CA ILE A 283 0.33 -0.67 22.15
C ILE A 283 1.65 0.07 22.41
N ARG A 284 2.79 -0.60 22.25
CA ARG A 284 4.11 0.01 22.43
C ARG A 284 4.37 1.15 21.45
N GLY A 285 3.82 1.08 20.25
CA GLY A 285 3.95 2.13 19.23
C GLY A 285 3.04 3.34 19.45
N ILE A 286 2.00 3.25 20.30
CA ILE A 286 1.02 4.35 20.51
C ILE A 286 1.69 5.69 20.84
N PRO A 287 2.68 5.80 21.75
CA PRO A 287 3.30 7.08 22.05
C PRO A 287 3.95 7.76 20.82
N ALA A 288 4.56 6.97 19.93
CA ALA A 288 5.13 7.47 18.67
C ALA A 288 4.02 7.96 17.72
N MET A 289 2.95 7.18 17.56
CA MET A 289 1.80 7.54 16.73
C MET A 289 1.10 8.80 17.25
N LEU A 290 0.99 8.99 18.56
CA LEU A 290 0.42 10.21 19.15
C LEU A 290 1.30 11.46 18.91
N ARG A 291 2.63 11.30 18.89
CA ARG A 291 3.52 12.42 18.48
C ARG A 291 3.29 12.81 17.01
N LYS A 292 3.27 11.82 16.11
CA LYS A 292 2.99 12.06 14.68
C LYS A 292 1.59 12.66 14.46
N ARG A 293 0.58 12.17 15.20
CA ARG A 293 -0.77 12.75 15.19
C ARG A 293 -0.80 14.25 15.46
N LYS A 294 0.01 14.75 16.38
CA LYS A 294 0.09 16.19 16.67
C LYS A 294 0.52 16.99 15.44
N VAL A 295 1.55 16.50 14.73
CA VAL A 295 2.06 17.12 13.50
C VAL A 295 0.98 17.12 12.41
N ILE A 296 0.36 15.97 12.16
CA ILE A 296 -0.68 15.82 11.12
C ILE A 296 -1.89 16.73 11.42
N ARG A 297 -2.31 16.78 12.68
CA ARG A 297 -3.43 17.66 13.07
C ARG A 297 -3.11 19.15 12.90
N ALA A 298 -1.88 19.57 13.17
CA ALA A 298 -1.44 20.95 12.98
C ALA A 298 -1.38 21.35 11.50
N ALA A 299 -0.95 20.41 10.63
CA ALA A 299 -0.83 20.63 9.18
C ALA A 299 -2.16 20.50 8.42
N ARG A 300 -3.21 19.99 9.05
CA ARG A 300 -4.46 19.67 8.38
C ARG A 300 -5.15 20.90 7.78
N ARG A 301 -5.53 20.81 6.49
CA ARG A 301 -6.20 21.88 5.72
C ARG A 301 -7.69 21.64 5.50
N VAL A 302 -8.19 20.42 5.77
CA VAL A 302 -9.61 20.10 5.63
C VAL A 302 -10.27 19.79 6.97
N PRO A 303 -11.57 20.12 7.15
CA PRO A 303 -12.28 19.88 8.41
C PRO A 303 -12.34 18.41 8.79
N ALA A 304 -12.29 18.10 10.11
CA ALA A 304 -12.37 16.73 10.61
C ALA A 304 -13.65 15.97 10.20
N ARG A 305 -14.75 16.70 9.95
CA ARG A 305 -16.03 16.13 9.53
C ARG A 305 -15.96 15.46 8.15
N GLU A 306 -15.04 15.91 7.27
CA GLU A 306 -14.89 15.32 5.93
C GLU A 306 -14.39 13.88 5.96
N PHE A 307 -13.68 13.49 7.02
CA PHE A 307 -13.18 12.11 7.15
C PHE A 307 -14.28 11.06 6.99
N ALA A 308 -15.49 11.33 7.52
CA ALA A 308 -16.62 10.42 7.39
C ALA A 308 -17.07 10.20 5.94
N GLN A 309 -16.81 11.17 5.03
CA GLN A 309 -17.11 11.04 3.61
C GLN A 309 -16.13 10.13 2.87
N TRP A 310 -14.94 9.90 3.43
CA TRP A 310 -13.93 9.00 2.88
C TRP A 310 -14.17 7.54 3.26
N VAL A 311 -14.99 7.32 4.28
CA VAL A 311 -15.28 5.99 4.83
C VAL A 311 -16.50 5.38 4.15
N GLU A 312 -16.35 4.15 3.65
CA GLU A 312 -17.44 3.35 3.11
C GLU A 312 -18.47 3.03 4.20
N PRO A 313 -19.77 3.25 3.99
CA PRO A 313 -20.80 3.06 5.02
C PRO A 313 -21.00 1.60 5.45
N HIS A 314 -20.56 0.64 4.64
CA HIS A 314 -20.62 -0.77 4.99
C HIS A 314 -19.63 -1.13 6.11
N PHE A 315 -19.94 -2.20 6.87
CA PHE A 315 -19.08 -2.68 7.93
C PHE A 315 -17.69 -3.08 7.40
N TYR A 316 -17.67 -3.91 6.37
CA TYR A 316 -16.47 -4.36 5.65
C TYR A 316 -16.87 -4.82 4.24
N GLU A 317 -15.95 -5.45 3.50
CA GLU A 317 -16.22 -6.03 2.18
C GLU A 317 -17.56 -6.78 2.14
N ARG A 318 -18.25 -6.72 1.01
CA ARG A 318 -19.48 -7.50 0.82
C ARG A 318 -19.23 -8.98 1.13
N ASP A 319 -20.21 -9.62 1.73
CA ASP A 319 -20.15 -11.04 2.15
C ASP A 319 -19.10 -11.39 3.21
N TYR A 320 -18.31 -10.42 3.71
CA TYR A 320 -17.33 -10.70 4.77
C TYR A 320 -17.95 -11.38 5.99
N LEU A 321 -19.05 -10.83 6.52
CA LEU A 321 -19.72 -11.38 7.69
C LEU A 321 -20.25 -12.80 7.41
N ARG A 322 -20.78 -13.04 6.19
CA ARG A 322 -21.25 -14.37 5.78
C ARG A 322 -20.07 -15.35 5.66
N ARG A 323 -18.94 -14.93 5.08
CA ARG A 323 -17.72 -15.74 5.00
C ARG A 323 -17.16 -16.02 6.38
N ALA A 324 -17.01 -15.01 7.23
CA ALA A 324 -16.52 -15.13 8.59
C ALA A 324 -17.39 -16.08 9.44
N TRP A 325 -18.72 -15.97 9.31
CA TRP A 325 -19.66 -16.86 9.98
C TRP A 325 -19.52 -18.31 9.52
N ARG A 326 -19.42 -18.57 8.21
CA ARG A 326 -19.20 -19.91 7.69
C ARG A 326 -17.87 -20.51 8.17
N GLU A 327 -16.82 -19.71 8.26
CA GLU A 327 -15.52 -20.13 8.79
C GLU A 327 -15.56 -20.44 10.29
N LEU A 328 -16.32 -19.65 11.05
CA LEU A 328 -16.51 -19.93 12.49
C LEU A 328 -17.27 -21.23 12.75
N LEU A 329 -18.17 -21.61 11.86
CA LEU A 329 -18.93 -22.86 11.96
C LEU A 329 -18.16 -24.09 11.44
N ARG A 330 -17.07 -23.92 10.70
CA ARG A 330 -16.24 -25.04 10.26
C ARG A 330 -15.45 -25.60 11.45
N PRO A 331 -15.34 -26.93 11.59
CA PRO A 331 -14.48 -27.53 12.59
C PRO A 331 -13.02 -27.08 12.38
N ALA A 332 -12.30 -26.85 13.46
CA ALA A 332 -10.91 -26.46 13.42
C ALA A 332 -10.10 -27.49 12.60
N PRO A 333 -9.18 -27.07 11.72
CA PRO A 333 -8.34 -28.00 10.98
C PRO A 333 -7.58 -28.88 11.99
N LYS A 334 -7.68 -30.22 11.81
CA LYS A 334 -6.89 -31.16 12.61
C LYS A 334 -5.41 -30.81 12.44
N LYS A 335 -4.68 -30.64 13.55
CA LYS A 335 -3.22 -30.53 13.49
C LYS A 335 -2.68 -31.69 12.65
N PRO A 336 -1.76 -31.46 11.69
CA PRO A 336 -1.07 -32.55 11.06
C PRO A 336 -0.43 -33.39 12.15
N ALA A 337 -0.63 -34.71 12.10
CA ALA A 337 0.03 -35.63 12.99
C ALA A 337 1.53 -35.39 12.91
N ALA A 338 2.17 -35.20 14.06
CA ALA A 338 3.62 -35.10 14.12
C ALA A 338 4.15 -36.41 13.53
N SER A 339 4.76 -36.32 12.36
CA SER A 339 5.53 -37.42 11.79
C SER A 339 6.68 -37.67 12.78
N GLY A 340 6.60 -38.81 13.46
CA GLY A 340 7.63 -39.34 14.35
C GLY A 340 8.94 -39.63 13.63
#